data_12d3eb87ba396e3dba7a9442d73b7c60
#
_entry.id   12d3eb87ba396e3dba7a9442d73b7c60
#
_cell.length_a   1.000
_cell.length_b   1.000
_cell.length_c   1.000
_cell.angle_alpha   90.00
_cell.angle_beta   90.00
_cell.angle_gamma   90.00
#
_symmetry.space_group_name_H-M   'P 1'
#
loop_
_entity.id
_entity.type
_entity.pdbx_description
1 polymer ?
#
loop_
_entity_poly.entity_id
_entity_poly.type
_entity_poly.pdbx_seq_one_letter_code
_entity_poly.pdbx_strand_id
1 'polypeptide(L)' 'MCLGVPGRLLKWLDRDPIFGRALVEFGGVQRECQMACVPEADPGDYVVVHAGLAICRLNEAEAQQTLRDLERLGDN' A
#
# COMPACT_ATOMS: atom_id res chain seq x y z
N MET A 1 -15.41 -3.72 3.12
CA MET A 1 -14.68 -3.70 1.86
C MET A 1 -13.59 -2.64 1.90
N CYS A 2 -12.41 -3.00 1.45
CA CYS A 2 -11.27 -2.10 1.46
C CYS A 2 -11.36 -1.16 0.26
N LEU A 3 -11.51 0.13 0.50
CA LEU A 3 -11.62 1.14 -0.57
C LEU A 3 -10.30 1.84 -0.87
N GLY A 4 -9.20 1.31 -0.35
CA GLY A 4 -7.89 1.90 -0.59
C GLY A 4 -7.28 1.47 -1.91
N VAL A 5 -6.17 2.11 -2.27
CA VAL A 5 -5.42 1.81 -3.48
C VAL A 5 -4.20 0.98 -3.08
N PRO A 6 -3.93 -0.15 -3.76
CA PRO A 6 -2.73 -0.93 -3.47
C PRO A 6 -1.49 -0.20 -3.98
N GLY A 7 -0.46 -0.19 -3.15
CA GLY A 7 0.83 0.37 -3.48
C GLY A 7 1.94 -0.56 -3.06
N ARG A 8 3.11 -0.42 -3.67
CA ARG A 8 4.26 -1.24 -3.35
C ARG A 8 5.15 -0.53 -2.34
N LEU A 9 5.43 -1.21 -1.22
CA LEU A 9 6.33 -0.69 -0.20
C LEU A 9 7.76 -0.66 -0.75
N LEU A 10 8.35 0.51 -0.83
CA LEU A 10 9.71 0.68 -1.33
C LEU A 10 10.73 0.59 -0.21
N LYS A 11 10.54 1.38 0.84
CA LYS A 11 11.44 1.37 2.00
C LYS A 11 10.74 1.97 3.20
N TRP A 12 11.19 1.55 4.38
CA TRP A 12 10.78 2.17 5.63
C TRP A 12 11.54 3.48 5.84
N LEU A 13 10.82 4.52 6.20
CA LEU A 13 11.41 5.79 6.62
C LEU A 13 11.64 5.83 8.12
N ASP A 14 10.67 5.29 8.86
CA ASP A 14 10.72 5.15 10.30
C ASP A 14 9.91 3.92 10.67
N ARG A 15 10.50 2.97 11.36
CA ARG A 15 9.84 1.71 11.71
C ARG A 15 9.34 1.69 13.15
N ASP A 16 8.89 2.83 13.63
CA ASP A 16 8.28 2.95 14.95
C ASP A 16 6.94 2.20 14.98
N PRO A 17 6.63 1.43 16.03
CA PRO A 17 5.37 0.68 16.08
C PRO A 17 4.11 1.53 16.09
N ILE A 18 4.21 2.80 16.51
CA ILE A 18 3.07 3.69 16.58
C ILE A 18 3.11 4.75 15.47
N PHE A 19 4.28 5.34 15.23
CA PHE A 19 4.45 6.43 14.28
C PHE A 19 5.21 6.03 13.02
N GLY A 20 5.28 4.72 12.73
CA GLY A 20 5.99 4.21 11.57
C GLY A 20 5.49 4.80 10.27
N ARG A 21 6.44 5.09 9.37
CA ARG A 21 6.16 5.62 8.05
C ARG A 21 7.04 4.91 7.03
N ALA A 22 6.51 4.78 5.83
CA ALA A 22 7.24 4.14 4.75
C ALA A 22 6.95 4.85 3.44
N LEU A 23 7.86 4.66 2.49
CA LEU A 23 7.69 5.17 1.15
C LEU A 23 7.00 4.10 0.31
N VAL A 24 5.85 4.43 -0.26
CA VAL A 24 5.02 3.51 -1.04
C VAL A 24 4.84 4.07 -2.45
N GLU A 25 4.95 3.19 -3.44
CA GLU A 25 4.83 3.57 -4.85
C GLU A 25 3.44 3.19 -5.39
N PHE A 26 2.83 4.14 -6.08
CA PHE A 26 1.54 3.97 -6.75
C PHE A 26 1.73 4.34 -8.22
N GLY A 27 1.96 3.34 -9.09
CA GLY A 27 2.09 3.58 -10.52
C GLY A 27 3.18 4.58 -10.89
N GLY A 28 4.33 4.51 -10.25
CA GLY A 28 5.45 5.43 -10.48
C GLY A 28 5.47 6.65 -9.59
N VAL A 29 4.42 6.89 -8.80
CA VAL A 29 4.36 8.01 -7.86
C VAL A 29 4.69 7.51 -6.46
N GLN A 30 5.66 8.13 -5.81
CA GLN A 30 6.07 7.75 -4.46
C GLN A 30 5.39 8.65 -3.44
N ARG A 31 4.83 8.03 -2.40
CA ARG A 31 4.15 8.74 -1.32
C ARG A 31 4.59 8.20 0.02
N GLU A 32 4.69 9.09 1.00
CA GLU A 32 4.92 8.69 2.39
C GLU A 32 3.60 8.28 3.01
N CYS A 33 3.56 7.09 3.60
CA CYS A 33 2.35 6.53 4.20
C CYS A 33 2.61 6.12 5.63
N GLN A 34 1.59 6.24 6.47
CA GLN A 34 1.64 5.77 7.85
C GLN A 34 1.45 4.25 7.87
N MET A 35 2.24 3.56 8.69
CA MET A 35 2.35 2.11 8.66
C MET A 35 1.96 1.43 9.98
N ALA A 36 1.34 2.15 10.90
CA ALA A 36 1.02 1.61 12.22
C ALA A 36 0.14 0.35 12.17
N CYS A 37 -0.72 0.23 11.16
CA CYS A 37 -1.62 -0.93 11.01
C CYS A 37 -0.95 -2.14 10.34
N VAL A 38 0.20 -1.96 9.72
CA VAL A 38 0.92 -3.04 9.02
C VAL A 38 2.41 -3.04 9.35
N PRO A 39 2.76 -3.19 10.63
CA PRO A 39 4.17 -3.14 11.03
C PRO A 39 4.99 -4.30 10.50
N GLU A 40 4.34 -5.37 10.06
CA GLU A 40 4.99 -6.57 9.54
C GLU A 40 5.35 -6.48 8.05
N ALA A 41 4.91 -5.43 7.37
CA ALA A 41 5.19 -5.30 5.93
C ALA A 41 6.67 -5.05 5.67
N ASP A 42 7.20 -5.69 4.63
CA ASP A 42 8.59 -5.56 4.22
C ASP A 42 8.71 -4.90 2.85
N PRO A 43 9.87 -4.30 2.51
CA PRO A 43 10.07 -3.76 1.16
C PRO A 43 9.80 -4.81 0.09
N GLY A 44 9.04 -4.42 -0.92
CA GLY A 44 8.58 -5.32 -1.97
C GLY A 44 7.16 -5.83 -1.74
N ASP A 45 6.64 -5.77 -0.53
CA ASP A 45 5.26 -6.14 -0.25
C ASP A 45 4.31 -5.07 -0.77
N TYR A 46 3.07 -5.48 -1.04
CA TYR A 46 2.01 -4.56 -1.39
C TYR A 46 1.15 -4.27 -0.18
N VAL A 47 0.75 -3.02 -0.05
CA VAL A 47 -0.15 -2.58 1.03
C VAL A 47 -1.31 -1.80 0.42
N VAL A 48 -2.48 -1.91 1.04
CA VAL A 48 -3.63 -1.09 0.66
C VAL A 48 -3.59 0.18 1.49
N VAL A 49 -3.60 1.32 0.81
CA VAL A 49 -3.50 2.63 1.45
C VAL A 49 -4.77 3.43 1.22
N HIS A 50 -5.30 3.99 2.29
CA HIS A 50 -6.46 4.86 2.25
C HIS A 50 -6.16 6.12 3.06
N ALA A 51 -6.27 7.28 2.41
CA ALA A 51 -6.00 8.58 3.05
C ALA A 51 -4.61 8.66 3.71
N GLY A 52 -3.60 8.06 3.07
CA GLY A 52 -2.22 8.10 3.57
C GLY A 52 -1.91 7.10 4.66
N LEU A 53 -2.86 6.22 5.02
CA LEU A 53 -2.68 5.18 6.02
C LEU A 53 -2.73 3.80 5.36
N ALA A 54 -1.67 3.02 5.50
CA ALA A 54 -1.67 1.63 5.06
C ALA A 54 -2.53 0.81 6.02
N ILE A 55 -3.54 0.13 5.52
CA ILE A 55 -4.52 -0.57 6.35
C ILE A 55 -4.39 -2.09 6.32
N CYS A 56 -3.85 -2.65 5.26
CA CYS A 56 -3.59 -4.09 5.21
C CYS A 56 -2.50 -4.41 4.19
N ARG A 57 -1.89 -5.58 4.37
CA ARG A 57 -0.86 -6.09 3.47
C ARG A 57 -1.48 -7.09 2.50
N LEU A 58 -1.07 -7.02 1.23
CA LEU A 58 -1.47 -7.97 0.20
C LEU A 58 -0.25 -8.71 -0.31
N ASN A 59 -0.42 -9.95 -0.76
CA ASN A 59 0.62 -10.61 -1.54
C ASN A 59 0.57 -10.07 -2.97
N GLU A 60 1.60 -10.39 -3.77
CA GLU A 60 1.70 -9.87 -5.13
C GLU A 60 0.51 -10.26 -6.00
N ALA A 61 0.04 -11.50 -5.89
CA ALA A 61 -1.08 -11.98 -6.70
C ALA A 61 -2.38 -11.22 -6.35
N GLU A 62 -2.64 -11.00 -5.07
CA GLU A 62 -3.79 -10.23 -4.62
C GLU A 62 -3.70 -8.78 -5.08
N ALA A 63 -2.52 -8.18 -5.01
CA ALA A 63 -2.31 -6.81 -5.44
C ALA A 63 -2.55 -6.65 -6.93
N GLN A 64 -2.06 -7.57 -7.75
CA GLN A 64 -2.25 -7.53 -9.20
C GLN A 64 -3.73 -7.69 -9.55
N GLN A 65 -4.45 -8.55 -8.86
CA GLN A 65 -5.88 -8.72 -9.09
C GLN A 65 -6.65 -7.46 -8.71
N THR A 66 -6.30 -6.83 -7.59
CA THR A 66 -6.95 -5.59 -7.16
C THR A 66 -6.70 -4.46 -8.15
N LEU A 67 -5.47 -4.34 -8.66
CA LEU A 67 -5.14 -3.33 -9.65
C LEU A 67 -5.93 -3.54 -10.95
N ARG A 68 -6.06 -4.79 -11.40
CA ARG A 68 -6.85 -5.10 -12.59
C ARG A 68 -8.33 -4.75 -12.39
N ASP A 69 -8.85 -5.01 -11.21
CA ASP A 69 -10.24 -4.68 -10.89
C ASP A 69 -10.47 -3.16 -10.90
N LEU A 70 -9.52 -2.40 -10.38
CA LEU A 70 -9.59 -0.94 -10.38
C LEU A 70 -9.52 -0.38 -11.80
N GLU A 71 -8.66 -0.92 -12.65
CA GLU A 71 -8.58 -0.52 -14.06
C GLU A 71 -9.89 -0.79 -14.78
N ARG A 72 -10.50 -1.93 -14.52
CA ARG A 72 -11.78 -2.29 -15.13
C ARG A 72 -12.88 -1.31 -14.72
N LEU A 73 -12.91 -0.88 -13.47
CA LEU A 73 -13.88 0.09 -12.99
C LEU A 73 -13.63 1.48 -13.58
N GLY A 74 -12.39 1.80 -13.89
CA GLY A 74 -12.02 3.08 -14.46
C GLY A 74 -12.29 3.22 -15.94
N ASP A 75 -12.56 2.13 -16.64
CA ASP A 75 -12.72 2.09 -18.09
C ASP A 75 -14.15 2.37 -18.56
N ASN A 76 -15.00 2.80 -17.70
CA ASN A 76 -16.39 3.08 -18.08
C ASN A 76 -16.62 4.53 -18.45
#